data_0d18f47ccbc31572bbd131298ffe2afb
#
_entry.id   0d18f47ccbc31572bbd131298ffe2afb
#
_cell.length_a   1.000
_cell.length_b   1.000
_cell.length_c   1.000
_cell.angle_alpha   90.00
_cell.angle_beta   90.00
_cell.angle_gamma   90.00
#
_symmetry.space_group_name_H-M   'P 1'
#
loop_
_entity.id
_entity.type
_entity.pdbx_description
1 polymer ?
#
loop_
_entity_poly.entity_id
_entity_poly.type
_entity_poly.pdbx_seq_one_letter_code
_entity_poly.pdbx_strand_id
1 'polypeptide(L)'
;MKIISTFSGCGAMDSGFKKAGFTSILATDIWDIACSSLEKNNLAQEIICDDIKNIDFYKYKNKIDGVIGGPPCQPYSQTRHYLTNKKKGFEDLVSGYTVPQFLRVIEESNPKFFLFENVDG
;
A
#
# COMPACT_ATOMS: atom_id res chain seq x y z
N MET A 1 9.43 -12.40 -10.19
CA MET A 1 9.83 -11.07 -9.69
C MET A 1 9.26 -10.87 -8.29
N LYS A 2 10.01 -10.19 -7.46
CA LYS A 2 9.67 -9.95 -6.04
C LYS A 2 9.09 -8.55 -5.86
N ILE A 3 7.99 -8.45 -5.11
CA ILE A 3 7.33 -7.18 -4.84
C ILE A 3 7.06 -6.97 -3.36
N ILE A 4 6.89 -5.70 -2.98
CA ILE A 4 6.28 -5.28 -1.73
C ILE A 4 4.90 -4.71 -2.05
N SER A 5 3.90 -5.12 -1.28
CA SER A 5 2.54 -4.61 -1.36
C SER A 5 2.23 -3.76 -0.13
N THR A 6 1.82 -2.53 -0.37
CA THR A 6 1.43 -1.59 0.69
C THR A 6 -0.03 -1.22 0.56
N PHE A 7 -0.68 -0.88 1.66
CA PHE A 7 -2.11 -0.60 1.67
C PHE A 7 -2.90 -1.74 1.00
N SER A 8 -2.54 -2.97 1.36
CA SER A 8 -2.93 -4.18 0.62
C SER A 8 -4.44 -4.49 0.70
N GLY A 9 -5.11 -4.01 1.73
CA GLY A 9 -6.51 -4.31 1.95
C GLY A 9 -6.76 -5.80 2.04
N CYS A 10 -7.81 -6.28 1.39
CA CYS A 10 -8.12 -7.71 1.36
C CYS A 10 -7.22 -8.52 0.42
N GLY A 11 -6.31 -7.86 -0.30
CA GLY A 11 -5.34 -8.53 -1.16
C GLY A 11 -5.79 -8.77 -2.60
N ALA A 12 -6.76 -8.01 -3.11
CA ALA A 12 -7.23 -8.19 -4.49
C ALA A 12 -6.11 -7.96 -5.50
N MET A 13 -5.36 -6.87 -5.35
CA MET A 13 -4.22 -6.56 -6.20
C MET A 13 -3.11 -7.60 -6.04
N ASP A 14 -2.82 -7.99 -4.79
CA ASP A 14 -1.85 -9.02 -4.46
C ASP A 14 -2.19 -10.36 -5.13
N SER A 15 -3.46 -10.74 -5.11
CA SER A 15 -3.93 -11.95 -5.77
C SER A 15 -3.69 -11.92 -7.28
N GLY A 16 -3.94 -10.78 -7.92
CA GLY A 16 -3.67 -10.59 -9.34
C GLY A 16 -2.19 -10.72 -9.68
N PHE A 17 -1.34 -10.08 -8.91
CA PHE A 17 0.12 -10.18 -9.09
C PHE A 17 0.62 -11.61 -8.85
N LYS A 18 0.10 -12.29 -7.83
CA LYS A 18 0.45 -13.70 -7.56
C LYS A 18 0.11 -14.60 -8.75
N LYS A 19 -1.09 -14.44 -9.32
CA LYS A 19 -1.51 -15.19 -10.52
C LYS A 19 -0.62 -14.92 -11.73
N ALA A 20 -0.07 -13.71 -11.81
CA ALA A 20 0.85 -13.34 -12.89
C ALA A 20 2.30 -13.81 -12.65
N GLY A 21 2.56 -14.54 -11.57
CA GLY A 21 3.88 -15.12 -11.27
C GLY A 21 4.77 -14.27 -10.38
N PHE A 22 4.26 -13.18 -9.81
CA PHE A 22 5.01 -12.36 -8.86
C PHE A 22 4.98 -12.98 -7.47
N THR A 23 6.07 -12.80 -6.73
CA THR A 23 6.16 -13.20 -5.33
C THR A 23 6.12 -11.95 -4.45
N SER A 24 5.08 -11.82 -3.63
CA SER A 24 5.02 -10.77 -2.63
C SER A 24 5.83 -11.17 -1.41
N ILE A 25 6.96 -10.50 -1.18
CA ILE A 25 7.81 -10.79 -0.02
C ILE A 25 7.28 -10.13 1.25
N LEU A 26 6.53 -9.04 1.10
CA LEU A 26 5.90 -8.32 2.18
C LEU A 26 4.58 -7.74 1.71
N ALA A 27 3.54 -7.89 2.52
CA ALA A 27 2.29 -7.16 2.38
C ALA A 27 1.98 -6.44 3.70
N THR A 28 1.49 -5.21 3.62
CA THR A 28 1.20 -4.40 4.81
C THR A 28 -0.18 -3.76 4.73
N ASP A 29 -0.83 -3.71 5.87
CA ASP A 29 -2.04 -2.93 6.08
C ASP A 29 -2.15 -2.57 7.56
N ILE A 30 -2.96 -1.57 7.88
CA ILE A 30 -3.20 -1.18 9.28
C ILE A 30 -4.39 -1.92 9.88
N TRP A 31 -5.25 -2.47 9.06
CA TRP A 31 -6.52 -3.05 9.46
C TRP A 31 -6.41 -4.56 9.70
N ASP A 32 -6.70 -5.00 10.92
CA ASP A 32 -6.58 -6.40 11.34
C ASP A 32 -7.35 -7.36 10.45
N ILE A 33 -8.54 -6.98 10.00
CA ILE A 33 -9.37 -7.82 9.12
C ILE A 33 -8.68 -8.02 7.77
N ALA A 34 -8.09 -6.96 7.22
CA ALA A 34 -7.33 -7.03 5.99
C ALA A 34 -6.13 -7.96 6.13
N CYS A 35 -5.37 -7.81 7.20
CA CYS A 35 -4.19 -8.65 7.48
C CYS A 35 -4.58 -10.12 7.63
N SER A 36 -5.68 -10.41 8.30
CA SER A 36 -6.22 -11.78 8.42
C SER A 36 -6.57 -12.38 7.06
N SER A 37 -7.18 -11.58 6.19
CA SER A 37 -7.49 -12.00 4.82
C SER A 37 -6.24 -12.32 4.01
N LEU A 38 -5.20 -11.48 4.10
CA LEU A 38 -3.92 -11.71 3.45
C LEU A 38 -3.26 -13.01 3.90
N GLU A 39 -3.29 -13.30 5.21
CA GLU A 39 -2.74 -14.53 5.78
C GLU A 39 -3.50 -15.76 5.31
N LYS A 40 -4.83 -15.75 5.40
CA LYS A 40 -5.68 -16.87 5.00
C LYS A 40 -5.52 -17.23 3.53
N ASN A 41 -5.27 -16.25 2.67
CA ASN A 41 -5.12 -16.45 1.24
C ASN A 41 -3.65 -16.64 0.81
N ASN A 42 -2.73 -16.67 1.75
CA ASN A 42 -1.30 -16.91 1.48
C ASN A 42 -0.74 -15.94 0.44
N LEU A 43 -1.05 -14.65 0.56
CA LEU A 43 -0.76 -13.67 -0.49
C LEU A 43 0.65 -13.07 -0.40
N ALA A 44 1.34 -13.23 0.72
CA ALA A 44 2.70 -12.73 0.90
C ALA A 44 3.50 -13.63 1.83
N GLN A 45 4.83 -13.58 1.72
CA GLN A 45 5.74 -14.32 2.61
C GLN A 45 5.72 -13.76 4.03
N GLU A 46 5.64 -12.44 4.16
CA GLU A 46 5.53 -11.75 5.44
C GLU A 46 4.36 -10.77 5.39
N ILE A 47 3.62 -10.68 6.47
CA ILE A 47 2.52 -9.71 6.61
C ILE A 47 2.77 -8.89 7.85
N ILE A 48 2.84 -7.57 7.70
CA ILE A 48 2.98 -6.64 8.83
C ILE A 48 1.69 -5.84 8.96
N CYS A 49 1.02 -6.04 10.09
CA CYS A 49 -0.21 -5.33 10.42
C CYS A 49 0.12 -4.16 11.34
N ASP A 50 0.42 -3.02 10.76
CA ASP A 50 0.82 -1.82 11.50
C ASP A 50 0.62 -0.58 10.62
N ASP A 51 0.68 0.60 11.23
CA ASP A 51 0.76 1.85 10.51
C ASP A 51 2.06 1.86 9.68
N ILE A 52 1.93 2.17 8.41
CA ILE A 52 3.07 2.18 7.48
C ILE A 52 4.22 3.08 7.97
N LYS A 53 3.92 4.13 8.73
CA LYS A 53 4.92 5.03 9.32
C LYS A 53 5.90 4.31 10.23
N ASN A 54 5.50 3.19 10.82
CA ASN A 54 6.30 2.43 11.77
C ASN A 54 7.17 1.35 11.11
N ILE A 55 7.08 1.21 9.78
CA ILE A 55 7.76 0.14 9.05
C ILE A 55 9.03 0.68 8.40
N ASP A 56 10.13 -0.03 8.59
CA ASP A 56 11.41 0.26 7.94
C ASP A 56 11.52 -0.56 6.64
N PHE A 57 11.66 0.15 5.51
CA PHE A 57 11.78 -0.49 4.20
C PHE A 57 13.22 -0.55 3.69
N TYR A 58 14.19 0.04 4.38
CA TYR A 58 15.59 -0.02 3.99
C TYR A 58 16.14 -1.45 3.95
N LYS A 59 15.63 -2.33 4.81
CA LYS A 59 16.03 -3.74 4.82
C LYS A 59 15.68 -4.49 3.53
N TYR A 60 14.78 -3.94 2.72
CA TYR A 60 14.43 -4.52 1.42
C TYR A 60 15.13 -3.83 0.24
N LYS A 61 16.01 -2.87 0.52
CA LYS A 61 16.69 -2.08 -0.51
C LYS A 61 17.43 -2.99 -1.47
N ASN A 62 17.17 -2.79 -2.77
CA ASN A 62 17.77 -3.57 -3.87
C ASN A 62 17.45 -5.08 -3.83
N LYS A 63 16.51 -5.52 -3.01
CA LYS A 63 16.10 -6.92 -2.89
C LYS A 63 14.77 -7.22 -3.56
N ILE A 64 14.09 -6.21 -4.09
CA ILE A 64 12.78 -6.31 -4.72
C ILE A 64 12.81 -5.69 -6.11
N ASP A 65 11.88 -6.12 -6.94
CA ASP A 65 11.70 -5.58 -8.29
C ASP A 65 10.67 -4.46 -8.30
N GLY A 66 9.59 -4.59 -7.53
CA GLY A 66 8.51 -3.63 -7.55
C GLY A 66 7.85 -3.34 -6.23
N VAL A 67 7.17 -2.19 -6.17
CA VAL A 67 6.28 -1.80 -5.08
C VAL A 67 4.90 -1.56 -5.67
N ILE A 68 3.89 -2.18 -5.09
CA ILE A 68 2.49 -1.96 -5.47
C ILE A 68 1.71 -1.40 -4.28
N GLY A 69 0.68 -0.62 -4.55
CA GLY A 69 -0.19 -0.13 -3.49
C GLY A 69 -1.31 0.77 -3.95
N GLY A 70 -2.39 0.73 -3.18
CA GLY A 70 -3.53 1.62 -3.35
C GLY A 70 -3.77 2.41 -2.06
N PRO A 71 -3.02 3.50 -1.81
CA PRO A 71 -3.24 4.32 -0.63
C PRO A 71 -4.70 4.79 -0.55
N PRO A 72 -5.27 4.92 0.67
CA PRO A 72 -6.67 5.32 0.83
C PRO A 72 -7.02 6.55 0.00
N CYS A 73 -8.11 6.45 -0.75
CA CYS A 73 -8.54 7.48 -1.70
C CYS A 73 -9.38 8.59 -1.06
N GLN A 74 -9.78 8.45 0.18
CA GLN A 74 -10.67 9.40 0.85
C GLN A 74 -10.21 10.87 0.78
N PRO A 75 -8.92 11.19 0.97
CA PRO A 75 -8.46 12.57 0.87
C PRO A 75 -8.59 13.16 -0.53
N TYR A 76 -8.68 12.31 -1.54
CA TYR A 76 -8.69 12.71 -2.96
C TYR A 76 -10.04 12.50 -3.62
N SER A 77 -10.99 11.82 -2.97
CA SER A 77 -12.31 11.50 -3.54
C SER A 77 -13.20 12.73 -3.62
N GLN A 78 -13.82 12.94 -4.77
CA GLN A 78 -14.79 14.01 -4.98
C GLN A 78 -16.00 13.88 -4.03
N THR A 79 -16.45 12.67 -3.75
CA THR A 79 -17.56 12.43 -2.84
C THR A 79 -17.30 12.99 -1.45
N ARG A 80 -16.07 12.89 -0.95
CA ARG A 80 -15.70 13.42 0.35
C ARG A 80 -15.88 14.95 0.41
N HIS A 81 -15.63 15.65 -0.68
CA HIS A 81 -15.75 17.10 -0.73
C HIS A 81 -17.19 17.57 -0.50
N TYR A 82 -18.15 16.83 -1.04
CA TYR A 82 -19.56 17.15 -0.85
C TYR A 82 -20.03 16.88 0.58
N LEU A 83 -19.52 15.82 1.20
CA LEU A 83 -20.03 15.35 2.48
C LEU A 83 -19.40 16.04 3.69
N THR A 84 -18.14 16.44 3.61
CA THR A 84 -17.39 16.83 4.80
C THR A 84 -16.80 18.24 4.77
N ASN A 85 -16.74 18.90 3.61
CA ASN A 85 -16.10 20.20 3.44
C ASN A 85 -14.70 20.25 4.09
N LYS A 86 -13.97 19.13 4.08
CA LYS A 86 -12.64 18.99 4.66
C LYS A 86 -11.55 19.21 3.62
N LYS A 87 -10.32 19.44 4.12
CA LYS A 87 -9.13 19.59 3.30
C LYS A 87 -8.89 18.41 2.38
N LYS A 88 -8.31 18.68 1.22
CA LYS A 88 -8.04 17.69 0.16
C LYS A 88 -6.64 17.11 0.24
N GLY A 89 -6.50 15.88 -0.24
CA GLY A 89 -5.22 15.25 -0.51
C GLY A 89 -4.28 15.27 0.69
N PHE A 90 -3.10 15.83 0.49
CA PHE A 90 -2.04 15.87 1.52
C PHE A 90 -2.42 16.67 2.78
N GLU A 91 -3.42 17.55 2.69
CA GLU A 91 -3.87 18.35 3.82
C GLU A 91 -4.80 17.59 4.75
N ASP A 92 -5.25 16.39 4.38
CA ASP A 92 -6.11 15.59 5.23
C ASP A 92 -5.33 15.02 6.42
N LEU A 93 -5.77 15.37 7.63
CA LEU A 93 -5.08 14.98 8.86
C LEU A 93 -5.21 13.48 9.18
N VAL A 94 -6.23 12.80 8.65
CA VAL A 94 -6.51 11.39 8.96
C VAL A 94 -5.75 10.46 8.03
N SER A 95 -5.76 10.73 6.73
CA SER A 95 -5.17 9.83 5.73
C SER A 95 -4.33 10.53 4.66
N GLY A 96 -4.16 11.85 4.76
CA GLY A 96 -3.37 12.63 3.80
C GLY A 96 -1.89 12.24 3.74
N TYR A 97 -1.39 11.57 4.77
CA TYR A 97 0.00 11.11 4.82
C TYR A 97 0.27 9.87 3.96
N THR A 98 -0.76 9.18 3.47
CA THR A 98 -0.60 7.86 2.83
C THR A 98 0.20 7.90 1.53
N VAL A 99 -0.02 8.91 0.69
CA VAL A 99 0.74 9.08 -0.55
C VAL A 99 2.21 9.42 -0.26
N PRO A 100 2.54 10.38 0.63
CA PRO A 100 3.93 10.60 1.05
C PRO A 100 4.60 9.34 1.58
N GLN A 101 3.89 8.50 2.33
CA GLN A 101 4.44 7.24 2.83
C GLN A 101 4.69 6.23 1.70
N PHE A 102 3.83 6.17 0.70
CA PHE A 102 4.07 5.34 -0.49
C PHE A 102 5.35 5.76 -1.19
N LEU A 103 5.57 7.06 -1.36
CA LEU A 103 6.82 7.59 -1.93
C LEU A 103 8.03 7.24 -1.08
N ARG A 104 7.91 7.29 0.24
CA ARG A 104 8.97 6.85 1.15
C ARG A 104 9.34 5.38 0.95
N VAL A 105 8.35 4.51 0.78
CA VAL A 105 8.60 3.09 0.50
C VAL A 105 9.43 2.93 -0.77
N ILE A 106 9.12 3.67 -1.83
CA ILE A 106 9.86 3.65 -3.08
C ILE A 106 11.31 4.12 -2.85
N GLU A 107 11.50 5.22 -2.14
CA GLU A 107 12.85 5.74 -1.85
C GLU A 107 13.68 4.75 -1.06
N GLU A 108 13.13 4.17 0.01
CA GLU A 108 13.86 3.27 0.90
C GLU A 108 14.18 1.93 0.26
N SER A 109 13.25 1.37 -0.51
CA SER A 109 13.41 0.04 -1.10
C SER A 109 14.05 0.04 -2.49
N ASN A 110 14.06 1.17 -3.17
CA ASN A 110 14.68 1.36 -4.50
C ASN A 110 14.24 0.29 -5.54
N PRO A 111 12.95 0.19 -5.86
CA PRO A 111 12.44 -0.80 -6.81
C PRO A 111 12.74 -0.39 -8.26
N LYS A 112 12.60 -1.34 -9.19
CA LYS A 112 12.70 -1.11 -10.62
C LYS A 112 11.41 -0.53 -11.22
N PHE A 113 10.27 -0.82 -10.58
CA PHE A 113 8.97 -0.29 -10.98
C PHE A 113 8.06 -0.10 -9.76
N PHE A 114 7.02 0.67 -9.94
CA PHE A 114 5.93 0.75 -8.97
C PHE A 114 4.58 0.82 -9.68
N LEU A 115 3.55 0.37 -8.98
CA LEU A 115 2.16 0.54 -9.41
C LEU A 115 1.40 1.24 -8.29
N PHE A 116 0.88 2.40 -8.61
CA PHE A 116 0.12 3.24 -7.69
C PHE A 116 -1.32 3.32 -8.18
N GLU A 117 -2.25 2.86 -7.35
CA GLU A 117 -3.67 2.94 -7.64
C GLU A 117 -4.31 4.00 -6.76
N ASN A 118 -5.12 4.86 -7.33
CA ASN A 118 -5.91 5.85 -6.60
C ASN A 118 -7.04 6.36 -7.49
N VAL A 119 -7.90 7.22 -6.92
CA VAL A 119 -9.01 7.82 -7.66
C VAL A 119 -8.60 9.16 -8.26
N ASP A 120 -9.30 9.53 -9.34
CA ASP A 120 -9.20 10.86 -9.93
C ASP A 120 -10.06 11.83 -9.10
N GLY A 121 -9.43 12.85 -8.53
CA GLY A 121 -10.13 13.74 -7.65
C GLY A 121 -9.61 15.16 -7.53
#